data_5bc35066031a5b417f8ad4dba95253f9
#
_entry.id   5bc35066031a5b417f8ad4dba95253f9
#
_cell.length_a   1.000
_cell.length_b   1.000
_cell.length_c   1.000
_cell.angle_alpha   90.00
_cell.angle_beta   90.00
_cell.angle_gamma   90.00
#
_symmetry.space_group_name_H-M   'P 1'
#
loop_
_entity.id
_entity.type
_entity.pdbx_description
1 polymer ?
#
loop_
_entity_poly.entity_id
_entity_poly.type
_entity_poly.pdbx_seq_one_letter_code
_entity_poly.pdbx_strand_id
1 'polypeptide(L)'
;GSSKVVSLWDQSDQRGTRPEGFLYGTEWTREEINNILQSDMDTGSNRKDEKNDSDNISSNSKNNVRKLPNDENGHGTFLAAIAAGREDIDQIFSGVAPDAELVVVKLKQSKKYLREFYSIPDGVWSCQEDDVMLAVRYVINVANKLGKPISICLGIGTNLGGHNGANGLERYISYLSLLPKIS
;
A
#
# COMPACT_ATOMS: atom_id res chain seq x y z
N GLY A 1 0.86 12.81 -15.79
CA GLY A 1 1.49 11.51 -16.03
C GLY A 1 0.77 10.40 -15.28
N SER A 2 0.96 9.14 -15.68
CA SER A 2 0.35 7.99 -15.03
C SER A 2 1.06 7.63 -13.72
N SER A 3 0.33 7.11 -12.74
CA SER A 3 0.90 6.57 -11.50
C SER A 3 1.86 5.40 -11.78
N LYS A 4 2.92 5.31 -11.00
CA LYS A 4 3.80 4.13 -10.98
C LYS A 4 3.17 2.95 -10.24
N VAL A 5 2.22 3.21 -9.37
CA VAL A 5 1.49 2.17 -8.66
C VAL A 5 0.52 1.49 -9.63
N VAL A 6 0.81 0.23 -9.93
CA VAL A 6 -0.01 -0.62 -10.80
C VAL A 6 -1.24 -1.11 -10.08
N SER A 7 -1.05 -1.49 -8.83
CA SER A 7 -2.10 -2.00 -7.97
C SER A 7 -1.75 -1.75 -6.51
N LEU A 8 -2.75 -1.41 -5.70
CA LEU A 8 -2.62 -1.22 -4.27
C LEU A 8 -3.72 -2.01 -3.57
N TRP A 9 -3.32 -2.87 -2.61
CA TRP A 9 -4.25 -3.59 -1.75
C TRP A 9 -4.21 -3.01 -0.34
N ASP A 10 -5.30 -2.39 0.08
CA ASP A 10 -5.50 -1.98 1.48
C ASP A 10 -6.23 -3.09 2.23
N GLN A 11 -5.50 -3.81 3.07
CA GLN A 11 -6.06 -4.90 3.87
C GLN A 11 -7.01 -4.40 4.98
N SER A 12 -6.94 -3.13 5.35
CA SER A 12 -7.76 -2.55 6.40
C SER A 12 -9.11 -2.03 5.90
N ASP A 13 -9.22 -1.66 4.63
CA ASP A 13 -10.45 -1.13 4.04
C ASP A 13 -11.32 -2.26 3.46
N GLN A 14 -12.59 -2.32 3.89
CA GLN A 14 -13.55 -3.33 3.44
C GLN A 14 -14.64 -2.77 2.51
N ARG A 15 -14.53 -1.50 2.09
CA ARG A 15 -15.59 -0.79 1.36
C ARG A 15 -15.54 -0.99 -0.15
N GLY A 16 -14.41 -1.41 -0.68
CA GLY A 16 -14.21 -1.57 -2.11
C GLY A 16 -14.18 -3.01 -2.61
N THR A 17 -13.74 -3.17 -3.85
CA THR A 17 -13.58 -4.49 -4.48
C THR A 17 -12.39 -5.22 -3.87
N ARG A 18 -12.58 -6.47 -3.51
CA ARG A 18 -11.51 -7.33 -2.99
C ARG A 18 -10.63 -7.80 -4.14
N PRO A 19 -9.33 -8.00 -3.91
CA PRO A 19 -8.49 -8.67 -4.90
C PRO A 19 -9.00 -10.08 -5.20
N GLU A 20 -8.84 -10.52 -6.43
CA GLU A 20 -9.23 -11.87 -6.83
C GLU A 20 -8.49 -12.94 -6.03
N GLY A 21 -9.24 -13.86 -5.45
CA GLY A 21 -8.72 -14.95 -4.60
C GLY A 21 -8.42 -14.55 -3.15
N PHE A 22 -8.82 -13.34 -2.72
CA PHE A 22 -8.70 -12.87 -1.35
C PHE A 22 -10.07 -12.55 -0.74
N LEU A 23 -10.19 -12.73 0.59
CA LEU A 23 -11.49 -12.65 1.27
C LEU A 23 -11.77 -11.29 1.93
N TYR A 24 -10.79 -10.36 1.91
CA TYR A 24 -10.89 -9.06 2.57
C TYR A 24 -10.03 -8.00 1.88
N GLY A 25 -10.16 -6.78 2.36
CA GLY A 25 -9.42 -5.63 1.86
C GLY A 25 -10.05 -5.00 0.62
N THR A 26 -9.48 -3.92 0.19
CA THR A 26 -9.87 -3.18 -1.01
C THR A 26 -8.70 -3.10 -1.96
N GLU A 27 -8.89 -3.52 -3.19
CA GLU A 27 -7.92 -3.31 -4.28
C GLU A 27 -8.21 -2.00 -5.02
N TRP A 28 -7.13 -1.31 -5.37
CA TRP A 28 -7.12 -0.12 -6.19
C TRP A 28 -6.29 -0.37 -7.44
N THR A 29 -6.90 -0.27 -8.59
CA THR A 29 -6.21 -0.39 -9.87
C THR A 29 -5.49 0.92 -10.23
N ARG A 30 -4.51 0.85 -11.14
CA ARG A 30 -3.84 2.05 -11.67
C ARG A 30 -4.83 3.07 -12.24
N GLU A 31 -5.87 2.61 -12.90
CA GLU A 31 -6.88 3.47 -13.48
C GLU A 31 -7.64 4.24 -12.40
N GLU A 32 -8.13 3.55 -11.36
CA GLU A 32 -8.81 4.18 -10.23
C GLU A 32 -7.89 5.18 -9.52
N ILE A 33 -6.63 4.82 -9.30
CA ILE A 33 -5.62 5.71 -8.69
C ILE A 33 -5.43 6.97 -9.53
N ASN A 34 -5.26 6.83 -10.86
CA ASN A 34 -5.08 7.97 -11.73
C ASN A 34 -6.31 8.89 -11.77
N ASN A 35 -7.50 8.33 -11.80
CA ASN A 35 -8.75 9.10 -11.81
C ASN A 35 -8.90 9.94 -10.53
N ILE A 36 -8.56 9.37 -9.37
CA ILE A 36 -8.60 10.11 -8.10
C ILE A 36 -7.56 11.22 -8.08
N LEU A 37 -6.32 10.93 -8.48
CA LEU A 37 -5.25 11.93 -8.52
C LEU A 37 -5.57 13.10 -9.47
N GLN A 38 -6.24 12.84 -10.59
CA GLN A 38 -6.69 13.89 -11.52
C GLN A 38 -7.79 14.76 -10.89
N SER A 39 -8.79 14.13 -10.27
CA SER A 39 -9.87 14.86 -9.62
C SER A 39 -9.39 15.76 -8.48
N ASP A 40 -8.39 15.33 -7.73
CA ASP A 40 -7.79 16.14 -6.66
C ASP A 40 -7.00 17.33 -7.20
N MET A 41 -6.34 17.19 -8.35
CA MET A 41 -5.63 18.29 -9.04
C MET A 41 -6.61 19.35 -9.55
N ASP A 42 -7.72 18.94 -10.16
CA ASP A 42 -8.74 19.85 -10.70
C ASP A 42 -9.44 20.62 -9.59
N THR A 43 -9.70 19.98 -8.46
CA THR A 43 -10.33 20.61 -7.29
C THR A 43 -9.37 21.56 -6.58
N GLY A 44 -8.07 21.25 -6.55
CA GLY A 44 -7.03 22.10 -5.96
C GLY A 44 -6.76 23.37 -6.75
N SER A 45 -6.94 23.34 -8.08
CA SER A 45 -6.73 24.49 -8.97
C SER A 45 -7.81 25.58 -8.80
N ASN A 46 -9.04 25.19 -8.41
CA ASN A 46 -10.17 26.11 -8.25
C ASN A 46 -10.23 26.78 -6.87
N ARG A 47 -9.33 26.47 -5.92
CA ARG A 47 -9.34 27.04 -4.55
C ARG A 47 -8.50 28.29 -4.39
N LYS A 48 -7.91 28.85 -5.45
CA LYS A 48 -7.01 30.03 -5.33
C LYS A 48 -7.69 31.39 -5.34
N ASP A 49 -9.01 31.53 -5.63
CA ASP A 49 -9.65 32.83 -5.83
C ASP A 49 -10.96 33.08 -5.08
N GLU A 50 -11.26 32.41 -3.97
CA GLU A 50 -12.43 32.79 -3.16
C GLU A 50 -12.07 32.94 -1.67
N LYS A 51 -11.51 34.11 -1.34
CA LYS A 51 -11.75 34.76 -0.04
C LYS A 51 -12.90 35.74 -0.29
N ASN A 52 -14.12 35.36 0.12
CA ASN A 52 -15.09 36.24 0.82
C ASN A 52 -16.47 35.57 0.88
N ASP A 53 -16.98 35.61 2.10
CA ASP A 53 -18.34 35.72 2.55
C ASP A 53 -19.41 34.63 2.34
N SER A 54 -19.93 34.27 3.52
CA SER A 54 -21.35 33.99 3.83
C SER A 54 -21.88 32.59 3.60
N ASP A 55 -22.10 31.95 4.72
CA ASP A 55 -23.20 31.04 5.09
C ASP A 55 -24.28 30.75 4.03
N ASN A 56 -24.57 29.49 3.86
CA ASN A 56 -25.66 28.83 3.16
C ASN A 56 -25.32 28.22 1.80
N ILE A 57 -24.72 27.02 1.84
CA ILE A 57 -24.96 26.05 0.76
C ILE A 57 -25.41 24.74 1.37
N SER A 58 -26.63 24.41 1.07
CA SER A 58 -27.35 23.18 1.33
C SER A 58 -26.49 21.95 1.11
N SER A 59 -26.36 21.19 2.17
CA SER A 59 -25.86 19.81 2.18
C SER A 59 -26.76 18.88 1.35
N ASN A 60 -26.49 18.71 0.05
CA ASN A 60 -27.03 17.59 -0.71
C ASN A 60 -26.21 17.30 -1.96
N SER A 61 -25.03 16.74 -1.77
CA SER A 61 -24.32 15.86 -2.69
C SER A 61 -23.08 15.32 -1.98
N LYS A 62 -23.29 14.44 -1.03
CA LYS A 62 -22.21 13.53 -0.58
C LYS A 62 -21.98 12.53 -1.72
N ASN A 63 -21.33 12.96 -2.77
CA ASN A 63 -20.62 12.04 -3.64
C ASN A 63 -19.60 11.34 -2.75
N ASN A 64 -19.83 10.06 -2.48
CA ASN A 64 -18.91 9.17 -1.79
C ASN A 64 -17.69 8.94 -2.71
N VAL A 65 -16.90 9.97 -2.95
CA VAL A 65 -15.63 9.83 -3.68
C VAL A 65 -14.73 9.00 -2.78
N ARG A 66 -14.47 7.77 -3.20
CA ARG A 66 -13.49 6.90 -2.52
C ARG A 66 -12.16 7.62 -2.53
N LYS A 67 -11.55 7.77 -1.35
CA LYS A 67 -10.21 8.34 -1.20
C LYS A 67 -9.19 7.22 -1.16
N LEU A 68 -8.02 7.45 -1.77
CA LEU A 68 -6.89 6.56 -1.64
C LEU A 68 -6.52 6.36 -0.16
N PRO A 69 -6.01 5.16 0.21
CA PRO A 69 -5.56 4.92 1.57
C PRO A 69 -4.44 5.88 1.95
N ASN A 70 -4.49 6.37 3.18
CA ASN A 70 -3.47 7.24 3.75
C ASN A 70 -2.36 6.39 4.40
N ASP A 71 -1.11 6.84 4.27
CA ASP A 71 0.02 6.33 5.05
C ASP A 71 0.22 7.24 6.27
N GLU A 72 -0.29 6.80 7.42
CA GLU A 72 -0.36 7.64 8.63
C GLU A 72 0.99 7.93 9.26
N ASN A 73 1.98 7.04 9.06
CA ASN A 73 3.33 7.23 9.62
C ASN A 73 4.41 7.50 8.58
N GLY A 74 4.09 7.40 7.30
CA GLY A 74 5.01 7.70 6.21
C GLY A 74 6.06 6.63 5.91
N HIS A 75 6.15 5.55 6.69
CA HIS A 75 7.17 4.52 6.53
C HIS A 75 7.09 3.82 5.17
N GLY A 76 5.91 3.37 4.77
CA GLY A 76 5.71 2.70 3.49
C GLY A 76 5.97 3.63 2.31
N THR A 77 5.53 4.87 2.41
CA THR A 77 5.79 5.92 1.40
C THR A 77 7.29 6.20 1.24
N PHE A 78 8.00 6.28 2.35
CA PHE A 78 9.46 6.47 2.36
C PHE A 78 10.19 5.30 1.68
N LEU A 79 9.85 4.06 2.03
CA LEU A 79 10.44 2.87 1.39
C LEU A 79 10.14 2.81 -0.10
N ALA A 80 8.91 3.11 -0.52
CA ALA A 80 8.53 3.14 -1.92
C ALA A 80 9.29 4.23 -2.70
N ALA A 81 9.50 5.40 -2.09
CA ALA A 81 10.29 6.48 -2.68
C ALA A 81 11.76 6.07 -2.88
N ILE A 82 12.40 5.47 -1.87
CA ILE A 82 13.79 4.98 -2.00
C ILE A 82 13.88 3.87 -3.06
N ALA A 83 12.94 2.95 -3.10
CA ALA A 83 12.97 1.84 -4.04
C ALA A 83 12.77 2.32 -5.49
N ALA A 84 11.76 3.14 -5.75
CA ALA A 84 11.33 3.45 -7.11
C ALA A 84 10.83 4.91 -7.30
N GLY A 85 11.25 5.85 -6.45
CA GLY A 85 10.93 7.27 -6.64
C GLY A 85 11.41 7.77 -7.99
N ARG A 86 10.63 8.65 -8.64
CA ARG A 86 11.04 9.31 -9.87
C ARG A 86 12.23 10.21 -9.60
N GLU A 87 13.06 10.37 -10.60
CA GLU A 87 14.11 11.37 -10.56
C GLU A 87 13.51 12.77 -10.38
N ASP A 88 14.02 13.48 -9.39
CA ASP A 88 13.73 14.88 -9.13
C ASP A 88 15.06 15.65 -9.17
N ILE A 89 15.28 16.34 -10.29
CA ILE A 89 16.54 17.05 -10.55
C ILE A 89 16.71 18.22 -9.56
N ASP A 90 15.61 18.88 -9.20
CA ASP A 90 15.65 20.04 -8.30
C ASP A 90 15.99 19.64 -6.87
N GLN A 91 15.59 18.45 -6.43
CA GLN A 91 15.87 17.89 -5.11
C GLN A 91 17.11 16.99 -5.09
N ILE A 92 17.74 16.74 -6.23
CA ILE A 92 18.88 15.81 -6.39
C ILE A 92 18.54 14.43 -5.81
N PHE A 93 17.36 13.95 -6.12
CA PHE A 93 16.85 12.68 -5.63
C PHE A 93 16.43 11.75 -6.77
N SER A 94 16.76 10.47 -6.64
CA SER A 94 16.20 9.38 -7.45
C SER A 94 16.10 8.13 -6.61
N GLY A 95 15.04 7.37 -6.79
CA GLY A 95 14.97 6.00 -6.26
C GLY A 95 16.01 5.10 -6.94
N VAL A 96 16.26 3.94 -6.33
CA VAL A 96 17.25 2.96 -6.85
C VAL A 96 16.82 2.42 -8.22
N ALA A 97 15.53 2.23 -8.44
CA ALA A 97 14.94 1.75 -9.69
C ALA A 97 13.83 2.71 -10.16
N PRO A 98 14.19 3.92 -10.68
CA PRO A 98 13.22 4.97 -10.97
C PRO A 98 12.22 4.62 -12.08
N ASP A 99 12.50 3.63 -12.91
CA ASP A 99 11.60 3.15 -13.96
C ASP A 99 10.75 1.94 -13.50
N ALA A 100 10.95 1.42 -12.31
CA ALA A 100 10.16 0.30 -11.81
C ALA A 100 8.71 0.71 -11.56
N GLU A 101 7.81 -0.22 -11.81
CA GLU A 101 6.41 -0.13 -11.39
C GLU A 101 6.25 -0.69 -9.97
N LEU A 102 5.28 -0.18 -9.25
CA LEU A 102 5.04 -0.54 -7.86
C LEU A 102 3.72 -1.32 -7.71
N VAL A 103 3.79 -2.41 -6.96
CA VAL A 103 2.63 -3.07 -6.38
C VAL A 103 2.72 -2.87 -4.86
N VAL A 104 1.70 -2.28 -4.29
CA VAL A 104 1.73 -1.85 -2.88
C VAL A 104 0.71 -2.61 -2.07
N VAL A 105 1.08 -3.03 -0.86
CA VAL A 105 0.14 -3.56 0.12
C VAL A 105 0.22 -2.75 1.41
N LYS A 106 -0.91 -2.16 1.79
CA LYS A 106 -1.09 -1.58 3.11
C LYS A 106 -1.60 -2.68 4.05
N LEU A 107 -0.72 -3.14 4.93
CA LEU A 107 -1.04 -4.16 5.93
C LEU A 107 -2.04 -3.63 6.95
N LYS A 108 -2.98 -4.48 7.37
CA LYS A 108 -3.89 -4.13 8.45
C LYS A 108 -3.26 -4.32 9.83
N GLN A 109 -3.77 -3.58 10.79
CA GLN A 109 -3.42 -3.75 12.20
C GLN A 109 -3.83 -5.15 12.69
N SER A 110 -3.01 -5.76 13.54
CA SER A 110 -3.35 -7.01 14.21
C SER A 110 -4.61 -6.88 15.06
N LYS A 111 -5.35 -7.96 15.17
CA LYS A 111 -6.62 -8.00 15.90
C LYS A 111 -6.41 -7.70 17.38
N LYS A 112 -7.39 -7.03 18.00
CA LYS A 112 -7.31 -6.58 19.39
C LYS A 112 -6.93 -7.71 20.35
N TYR A 113 -7.58 -8.89 20.25
CA TYR A 113 -7.31 -10.02 21.13
C TYR A 113 -5.87 -10.56 21.02
N LEU A 114 -5.24 -10.47 19.85
CA LEU A 114 -3.83 -10.84 19.68
C LEU A 114 -2.91 -9.80 20.32
N ARG A 115 -3.22 -8.52 20.16
CA ARG A 115 -2.48 -7.45 20.81
C ARG A 115 -2.52 -7.58 22.33
N GLU A 116 -3.69 -7.88 22.89
CA GLU A 116 -3.86 -8.14 24.31
C GLU A 116 -3.07 -9.38 24.77
N PHE A 117 -3.16 -10.48 24.00
CA PHE A 117 -2.42 -11.72 24.28
C PHE A 117 -0.91 -11.53 24.31
N TYR A 118 -0.36 -10.77 23.34
CA TYR A 118 1.08 -10.49 23.25
C TYR A 118 1.50 -9.25 24.04
N SER A 119 0.60 -8.64 24.82
CA SER A 119 0.87 -7.44 25.61
C SER A 119 1.44 -6.28 24.79
N ILE A 120 0.95 -6.10 23.56
CA ILE A 120 1.36 -5.01 22.66
C ILE A 120 0.70 -3.72 23.15
N PRO A 121 1.48 -2.67 23.53
CA PRO A 121 0.93 -1.42 24.02
C PRO A 121 0.01 -0.73 23.02
N ASP A 122 -0.93 0.07 23.53
CA ASP A 122 -1.75 0.94 22.68
C ASP A 122 -0.89 1.94 21.92
N GLY A 123 -1.28 2.20 20.68
CA GLY A 123 -0.54 3.08 19.78
C GLY A 123 0.66 2.45 19.07
N VAL A 124 1.10 1.26 19.47
CA VAL A 124 2.15 0.51 18.75
C VAL A 124 1.52 -0.22 17.57
N TRP A 125 2.05 0.02 16.37
CA TRP A 125 1.63 -0.70 15.17
C TRP A 125 2.15 -2.15 15.19
N SER A 126 1.30 -3.08 14.78
CA SER A 126 1.67 -4.49 14.63
C SER A 126 0.81 -5.15 13.56
N CYS A 127 1.32 -6.12 12.86
CA CYS A 127 0.57 -6.92 11.87
C CYS A 127 0.63 -8.41 12.23
N GLN A 128 -0.23 -9.18 11.60
CA GLN A 128 -0.22 -10.64 11.72
C GLN A 128 0.65 -11.25 10.62
N GLU A 129 1.34 -12.33 10.95
CA GLU A 129 2.22 -13.05 10.02
C GLU A 129 1.47 -13.58 8.79
N ASP A 130 0.26 -14.10 8.98
CA ASP A 130 -0.62 -14.57 7.90
C ASP A 130 -1.03 -13.45 6.95
N ASP A 131 -1.25 -12.23 7.44
CA ASP A 131 -1.53 -11.07 6.60
C ASP A 131 -0.33 -10.67 5.73
N VAL A 132 0.88 -10.81 6.26
CA VAL A 132 2.14 -10.61 5.50
C VAL A 132 2.29 -11.70 4.43
N MET A 133 2.04 -12.96 4.76
CA MET A 133 2.08 -14.05 3.78
C MET A 133 1.09 -13.84 2.64
N LEU A 134 -0.13 -13.39 2.95
CA LEU A 134 -1.14 -13.04 1.96
C LEU A 134 -0.74 -11.83 1.12
N ALA A 135 -0.09 -10.82 1.72
CA ALA A 135 0.46 -9.68 1.00
C ALA A 135 1.50 -10.10 -0.04
N VAL A 136 2.44 -10.95 0.35
CA VAL A 136 3.46 -11.49 -0.58
C VAL A 136 2.79 -12.28 -1.71
N ARG A 137 1.81 -13.14 -1.40
CA ARG A 137 1.04 -13.88 -2.43
C ARG A 137 0.32 -12.93 -3.39
N TYR A 138 -0.30 -11.87 -2.89
CA TYR A 138 -0.97 -10.88 -3.72
C TYR A 138 0.00 -10.23 -4.71
N VAL A 139 1.15 -9.76 -4.24
CA VAL A 139 2.17 -9.11 -5.06
C VAL A 139 2.67 -10.04 -6.16
N ILE A 140 2.91 -11.32 -5.84
CA ILE A 140 3.31 -12.34 -6.81
C ILE A 140 2.20 -12.58 -7.85
N ASN A 141 0.94 -12.67 -7.43
CA ASN A 141 -0.19 -12.84 -8.34
C ASN A 141 -0.29 -11.67 -9.34
N VAL A 142 -0.11 -10.44 -8.88
CA VAL A 142 -0.12 -9.26 -9.76
C VAL A 142 1.06 -9.32 -10.73
N ALA A 143 2.26 -9.62 -10.27
CA ALA A 143 3.45 -9.75 -11.13
C ALA A 143 3.29 -10.83 -12.20
N ASN A 144 2.72 -11.97 -11.85
CA ASN A 144 2.41 -13.05 -12.78
C ASN A 144 1.37 -12.63 -13.85
N LYS A 145 0.33 -11.90 -13.45
CA LYS A 145 -0.67 -11.33 -14.39
C LYS A 145 -0.02 -10.35 -15.37
N LEU A 146 0.96 -9.58 -14.90
CA LEU A 146 1.72 -8.64 -15.73
C LEU A 146 2.82 -9.32 -16.58
N GLY A 147 3.16 -10.56 -16.29
CA GLY A 147 4.28 -11.28 -16.95
C GLY A 147 5.65 -10.70 -16.62
N LYS A 148 5.80 -9.96 -15.52
CA LYS A 148 7.02 -9.24 -15.13
C LYS A 148 7.73 -9.93 -13.97
N PRO A 149 9.08 -9.85 -13.91
CA PRO A 149 9.82 -10.22 -12.72
C PRO A 149 9.50 -9.24 -11.59
N ILE A 150 9.68 -9.68 -10.34
CA ILE A 150 9.38 -8.89 -9.17
C ILE A 150 10.50 -8.99 -8.13
N SER A 151 10.80 -7.86 -7.49
CA SER A 151 11.58 -7.78 -6.26
C SER A 151 10.65 -7.31 -5.14
N ILE A 152 10.64 -8.02 -4.01
CA ILE A 152 9.72 -7.78 -2.90
C ILE A 152 10.48 -7.13 -1.76
N CYS A 153 10.08 -5.91 -1.37
CA CYS A 153 10.59 -5.21 -0.21
C CYS A 153 9.67 -5.44 1.00
N LEU A 154 10.17 -6.09 2.02
CA LEU A 154 9.50 -6.27 3.32
C LEU A 154 10.21 -5.39 4.35
N GLY A 155 9.77 -4.15 4.49
CA GLY A 155 10.33 -3.16 5.41
C GLY A 155 9.81 -3.30 6.85
N ILE A 156 9.57 -4.51 7.30
CA ILE A 156 9.08 -4.86 8.62
C ILE A 156 9.97 -5.91 9.27
N GLY A 157 9.98 -5.97 10.59
CA GLY A 157 10.71 -6.97 11.35
C GLY A 157 9.90 -7.47 12.54
N THR A 158 10.39 -8.51 13.17
CA THR A 158 9.80 -9.08 14.39
C THR A 158 10.89 -9.53 15.34
N ASN A 159 10.61 -9.49 16.64
CA ASN A 159 11.45 -10.08 17.67
C ASN A 159 11.01 -11.53 18.02
N LEU A 160 9.94 -12.03 17.39
CA LEU A 160 9.44 -13.37 17.63
C LEU A 160 10.11 -14.38 16.70
N GLY A 161 10.41 -15.56 17.24
CA GLY A 161 10.98 -16.67 16.49
C GLY A 161 12.49 -16.74 16.54
N GLY A 162 13.02 -17.76 15.90
CA GLY A 162 14.46 -18.09 15.94
C GLY A 162 15.34 -17.35 14.94
N HIS A 163 14.78 -16.59 14.02
CA HIS A 163 15.48 -15.87 12.94
C HIS A 163 16.51 -16.75 12.18
N ASN A 164 16.16 -18.03 12.03
CA ASN A 164 17.03 -19.05 11.45
C ASN A 164 16.44 -19.72 10.19
N GLY A 165 15.41 -19.13 9.61
CA GLY A 165 14.71 -19.66 8.44
C GLY A 165 13.71 -20.77 8.77
N ALA A 166 13.40 -21.03 10.04
CA ALA A 166 12.59 -22.16 10.46
C ALA A 166 11.13 -21.84 10.80
N ASN A 167 10.78 -20.57 11.02
CA ASN A 167 9.37 -20.19 11.28
C ASN A 167 8.51 -20.23 10.01
N GLY A 168 7.18 -20.06 10.16
CA GLY A 168 6.23 -20.18 9.07
C GLY A 168 6.48 -19.18 7.93
N LEU A 169 6.63 -17.91 8.26
CA LEU A 169 6.88 -16.83 7.29
C LEU A 169 8.25 -17.00 6.60
N GLU A 170 9.30 -17.30 7.35
CA GLU A 170 10.65 -17.49 6.83
C GLU A 170 10.70 -18.63 5.81
N ARG A 171 10.08 -19.77 6.15
CA ARG A 171 9.98 -20.92 5.22
C ARG A 171 9.16 -20.59 4.00
N TYR A 172 8.07 -19.84 4.17
CA TYR A 172 7.23 -19.41 3.05
C TYR A 172 7.99 -18.50 2.09
N ILE A 173 8.70 -17.49 2.60
CA ILE A 173 9.53 -16.59 1.79
C ILE A 173 10.65 -17.38 1.10
N SER A 174 11.34 -18.25 1.83
CA SER A 174 12.39 -19.11 1.28
C SER A 174 11.89 -20.00 0.14
N TYR A 175 10.70 -20.59 0.29
CA TYR A 175 10.07 -21.36 -0.79
C TYR A 175 9.75 -20.49 -2.01
N LEU A 176 9.18 -19.32 -1.80
CA LEU A 176 8.81 -18.43 -2.90
C LEU A 176 10.02 -17.89 -3.66
N SER A 177 11.14 -17.64 -2.98
CA SER A 177 12.38 -17.16 -3.61
C SER A 177 13.00 -18.18 -4.58
N LEU A 178 12.58 -19.44 -4.51
CA LEU A 178 12.99 -20.48 -5.47
C LEU A 178 12.15 -20.45 -6.75
N LEU A 179 11.05 -19.70 -6.79
CA LEU A 179 10.21 -19.60 -7.96
C LEU A 179 10.85 -18.69 -9.02
N PRO A 180 10.77 -19.05 -10.31
CA PRO A 180 11.30 -18.20 -11.38
C PRO A 180 10.69 -16.80 -11.36
N LYS A 181 11.50 -15.76 -11.63
CA LYS A 181 11.12 -14.34 -11.71
C LYS A 181 10.76 -13.66 -10.37
N ILE A 182 11.06 -14.28 -9.24
CA ILE A 182 10.89 -13.69 -7.91
C ILE A 182 12.26 -13.49 -7.26
N SER A 183 12.49 -12.33 -6.69
CA SER A 183 13.67 -12.00 -5.88
C SER A 183 13.34 -10.99 -4.78
#